data_2998d6479f226324d168282377d1190e
#
_entry.id   2998d6479f226324d168282377d1190e
#
_cell.length_a   1.000
_cell.length_b   1.000
_cell.length_c   1.000
_cell.angle_alpha   90.00
_cell.angle_beta   90.00
_cell.angle_gamma   90.00
#
_symmetry.space_group_name_H-M   'P 1'
#
loop_
_entity.id
_entity.type
_entity.pdbx_description
1 polymer ?
#
loop_
_entity_poly.entity_id
_entity_poly.type
_entity_poly.pdbx_seq_one_letter_code
_entity_poly.pdbx_strand_id
1 'polypeptide(L)'
;MKWFDIRGKRNFTEPHVTPGKSPWTGIDSNTEANVFSTAVELPTRELGGHTMRIWGRCSLRRDGQLIHVDRAGHPSVSSFFNTDDTKEEYNASEPVNDRERWLEMFIHLMGHTGNYSREESIAAIDADSLLPDVLSFDPRKPAQYPNGRVFTDDVIDHRLAFLTKGECPPSGLKPHADTLGVFPYLGVPHEKKT
;
A
#
# COMPACT_ATOMS: atom_id res chain seq x y z
N MET A 1 -12.82 -2.85 20.59
CA MET A 1 -12.08 -3.90 19.86
C MET A 1 -10.76 -3.30 19.43
N LYS A 2 -9.63 -4.01 19.60
CA LYS A 2 -8.34 -3.56 19.09
C LYS A 2 -8.21 -4.08 17.66
N TRP A 3 -8.12 -3.20 16.68
CA TRP A 3 -8.14 -3.63 15.29
C TRP A 3 -6.80 -4.15 14.81
N PHE A 4 -5.72 -3.43 15.09
CA PHE A 4 -4.35 -3.88 14.86
C PHE A 4 -3.37 -3.09 15.72
N ASP A 5 -2.21 -3.66 15.92
CA ASP A 5 -1.15 -3.06 16.71
C ASP A 5 -0.31 -2.11 15.85
N ILE A 6 -0.33 -0.83 16.24
CA ILE A 6 0.44 0.22 15.58
C ILE A 6 1.53 0.80 16.49
N ARG A 7 1.91 0.07 17.55
CA ARG A 7 2.95 0.50 18.48
C ARG A 7 4.25 0.85 17.76
N GLY A 8 4.89 1.91 18.21
CA GLY A 8 6.14 2.39 17.61
C GLY A 8 5.97 3.22 16.33
N LYS A 9 4.75 3.40 15.83
CA LYS A 9 4.49 4.29 14.70
C LYS A 9 4.29 5.72 15.20
N ARG A 10 5.16 6.64 14.79
CA ARG A 10 5.12 8.04 15.24
C ARG A 10 3.89 8.81 14.78
N ASN A 11 3.23 8.34 13.73
CA ASN A 11 2.04 8.97 13.16
C ASN A 11 0.77 8.71 13.97
N PHE A 12 0.81 7.82 14.95
CA PHE A 12 -0.35 7.42 15.72
C PHE A 12 -0.23 7.81 17.20
N THR A 13 -1.33 8.25 17.78
CA THR A 13 -1.42 8.65 19.20
C THR A 13 -1.55 7.47 20.15
N GLU A 14 -2.11 6.36 19.66
CA GLU A 14 -2.42 5.18 20.47
C GLU A 14 -1.88 3.92 19.78
N PRO A 15 -1.59 2.85 20.55
CA PRO A 15 -1.08 1.58 19.97
C PRO A 15 -2.13 0.81 19.17
N HIS A 16 -3.37 1.26 19.15
CA HIS A 16 -4.48 0.61 18.45
C HIS A 16 -5.42 1.65 17.86
N VAL A 17 -6.01 1.35 16.72
CA VAL A 17 -7.12 2.14 16.18
C VAL A 17 -8.38 1.82 16.98
N THR A 18 -9.04 2.85 17.47
CA THR A 18 -10.30 2.75 18.23
C THR A 18 -11.41 3.41 17.45
N PRO A 19 -12.57 2.75 17.23
CA PRO A 19 -13.69 3.35 16.52
C PRO A 19 -14.10 4.72 17.10
N GLY A 20 -14.33 5.68 16.21
CA GLY A 20 -14.75 7.03 16.58
C GLY A 20 -13.68 7.92 17.20
N LYS A 21 -12.43 7.45 17.34
CA LYS A 21 -11.30 8.25 17.76
C LYS A 21 -10.28 8.39 16.64
N SER A 22 -9.76 9.60 16.46
CA SER A 22 -8.63 9.81 15.55
C SER A 22 -7.36 9.21 16.16
N PRO A 23 -6.71 8.24 15.48
CA PRO A 23 -5.44 7.70 15.95
C PRO A 23 -4.24 8.58 15.55
N TRP A 24 -4.48 9.64 14.80
CA TRP A 24 -3.43 10.44 14.18
C TRP A 24 -2.83 11.47 15.09
N THR A 25 -1.51 11.62 15.03
CA THR A 25 -0.79 12.70 15.72
C THR A 25 -0.82 14.03 14.95
N GLY A 26 -1.17 14.01 13.66
CA GLY A 26 -1.00 15.14 12.77
C GLY A 26 0.45 15.35 12.31
N ILE A 27 1.36 14.43 12.65
CA ILE A 27 2.78 14.48 12.29
C ILE A 27 3.05 13.52 11.14
N ASP A 28 3.60 14.02 10.05
CA ASP A 28 4.20 13.19 9.01
C ASP A 28 5.63 12.82 9.42
N SER A 29 5.82 11.57 9.84
CA SER A 29 7.13 11.07 10.27
C SER A 29 8.12 10.87 9.13
N ASN A 30 7.67 10.96 7.89
CA ASN A 30 8.48 10.72 6.69
C ASN A 30 8.89 12.00 5.96
N THR A 31 8.47 13.17 6.45
CA THR A 31 8.71 14.46 5.79
C THR A 31 10.18 14.68 5.38
N GLU A 32 11.12 14.17 6.15
CA GLU A 32 12.55 14.34 5.90
C GLU A 32 13.24 13.04 5.49
N ALA A 33 12.47 12.01 5.16
CA ALA A 33 13.05 10.73 4.74
C ALA A 33 13.54 10.81 3.29
N ASN A 34 14.76 10.32 3.07
CA ASN A 34 15.27 10.09 1.73
C ASN A 34 14.99 8.67 1.30
N VAL A 35 14.60 8.50 0.03
CA VAL A 35 14.28 7.19 -0.55
C VAL A 35 15.13 6.93 -1.79
N PHE A 36 15.52 5.67 -1.99
CA PHE A 36 16.05 5.24 -3.28
C PHE A 36 14.86 4.91 -4.20
N SER A 37 14.87 5.48 -5.39
CA SER A 37 13.78 5.34 -6.33
C SER A 37 14.29 5.00 -7.72
N THR A 38 13.48 4.24 -8.45
CA THR A 38 13.67 4.02 -9.89
C THR A 38 12.46 4.64 -10.59
N ALA A 39 12.69 5.64 -11.43
CA ALA A 39 11.68 6.27 -12.25
C ALA A 39 11.79 5.78 -13.70
N VAL A 40 10.68 5.33 -14.27
CA VAL A 40 10.58 4.91 -15.66
C VAL A 40 9.40 5.63 -16.28
N GLU A 41 9.65 6.35 -17.39
CA GLU A 41 8.61 7.01 -18.14
C GLU A 41 8.43 6.32 -19.50
N LEU A 42 7.20 5.98 -19.85
CA LEU A 42 6.83 5.35 -21.10
C LEU A 42 5.68 6.11 -21.76
N PRO A 43 5.72 6.33 -23.07
CA PRO A 43 4.57 6.91 -23.78
C PRO A 43 3.33 6.03 -23.65
N THR A 44 2.19 6.61 -23.29
CA THR A 44 0.93 5.86 -23.12
C THR A 44 0.54 5.02 -24.33
N ARG A 45 0.86 5.49 -25.56
CA ARG A 45 0.61 4.73 -26.80
C ARG A 45 1.35 3.40 -26.86
N GLU A 46 2.52 3.27 -26.23
CA GLU A 46 3.30 2.04 -26.18
C GLU A 46 2.66 0.99 -25.25
N LEU A 47 1.70 1.41 -24.42
CA LEU A 47 0.98 0.54 -23.51
C LEU A 47 -0.23 -0.14 -24.15
N GLY A 48 -0.44 0.04 -25.47
CA GLY A 48 -1.47 -0.64 -26.24
C GLY A 48 -2.92 -0.28 -25.89
N GLY A 49 -3.15 0.76 -25.07
CA GLY A 49 -4.50 1.21 -24.69
C GLY A 49 -5.28 0.23 -23.80
N HIS A 50 -4.65 -0.81 -23.29
CA HIS A 50 -5.26 -1.81 -22.42
C HIS A 50 -4.99 -1.47 -20.94
N THR A 51 -5.83 -2.03 -20.06
CA THR A 51 -5.54 -2.02 -18.63
C THR A 51 -4.27 -2.81 -18.34
N MET A 52 -3.33 -2.15 -17.68
CA MET A 52 -2.08 -2.78 -17.25
C MET A 52 -2.20 -3.29 -15.83
N ARG A 53 -1.37 -4.25 -15.50
CA ARG A 53 -1.17 -4.75 -14.14
C ARG A 53 0.30 -4.64 -13.80
N ILE A 54 0.61 -3.93 -12.72
CA ILE A 54 1.97 -3.54 -12.36
C ILE A 54 2.26 -4.03 -10.95
N TRP A 55 3.39 -4.67 -10.79
CA TRP A 55 3.94 -5.01 -9.49
C TRP A 55 5.46 -4.98 -9.54
N GLY A 56 6.08 -4.72 -8.41
CA GLY A 56 7.53 -4.71 -8.24
C GLY A 56 8.01 -5.96 -7.52
N ARG A 57 9.20 -6.43 -7.87
CA ARG A 57 9.88 -7.54 -7.21
C ARG A 57 11.30 -7.16 -6.85
N CYS A 58 11.69 -7.43 -5.61
CA CYS A 58 13.07 -7.35 -5.17
C CYS A 58 13.69 -8.74 -5.10
N SER A 59 14.90 -8.87 -5.62
CA SER A 59 15.67 -10.12 -5.54
C SER A 59 17.07 -9.84 -5.05
N LEU A 60 17.56 -10.69 -4.16
CA LEU A 60 18.95 -10.66 -3.68
C LEU A 60 19.77 -11.73 -4.38
N ARG A 61 21.00 -11.40 -4.73
CA ARG A 61 21.95 -12.40 -5.24
C ARG A 61 22.61 -13.10 -4.05
N ARG A 62 22.38 -14.41 -3.95
CA ARG A 62 23.05 -15.30 -2.98
C ARG A 62 23.60 -16.52 -3.74
N ASP A 63 24.85 -16.84 -3.55
CA ASP A 63 25.53 -17.98 -4.17
C ASP A 63 25.33 -18.06 -5.70
N GLY A 64 25.37 -16.91 -6.36
CA GLY A 64 25.16 -16.79 -7.81
C GLY A 64 23.70 -16.83 -8.28
N GLN A 65 22.74 -17.13 -7.42
CA GLN A 65 21.31 -17.18 -7.73
C GLN A 65 20.59 -15.89 -7.31
N LEU A 66 19.54 -15.52 -8.05
CA LEU A 66 18.63 -14.46 -7.66
C LEU A 66 17.47 -15.06 -6.85
N ILE A 67 17.40 -14.69 -5.58
CA ILE A 67 16.37 -15.13 -4.66
C ILE A 67 15.36 -14.00 -4.48
N HIS A 68 14.09 -14.26 -4.77
CA HIS A 68 12.98 -13.34 -4.54
C HIS A 68 12.78 -13.16 -3.03
N VAL A 69 12.79 -11.91 -2.56
CA VAL A 69 12.74 -11.60 -1.12
C VAL A 69 11.66 -10.58 -0.76
N ASP A 70 11.18 -9.79 -1.73
CA ASP A 70 10.16 -8.78 -1.45
C ASP A 70 9.39 -8.42 -2.72
N ARG A 71 8.15 -7.98 -2.53
CA ARG A 71 7.27 -7.51 -3.61
C ARG A 71 6.37 -6.37 -3.15
N ALA A 72 5.87 -5.60 -4.12
CA ALA A 72 4.87 -4.58 -3.92
C ALA A 72 3.96 -4.47 -5.14
N GLY A 73 2.67 -4.55 -4.94
CA GLY A 73 1.64 -4.21 -5.89
C GLY A 73 0.82 -3.04 -5.36
N HIS A 74 -0.23 -3.31 -4.59
CA HIS A 74 -0.97 -2.27 -3.90
C HIS A 74 -0.19 -1.68 -2.72
N PRO A 75 -0.31 -0.36 -2.48
CA PRO A 75 0.29 0.26 -1.31
C PRO A 75 -0.17 -0.39 -0.02
N SER A 76 0.77 -0.61 0.89
CA SER A 76 0.56 -1.05 2.28
C SER A 76 -0.09 -2.43 2.47
N VAL A 77 -0.26 -3.25 1.44
CA VAL A 77 -0.83 -4.60 1.58
C VAL A 77 0.05 -5.47 2.46
N SER A 78 1.32 -5.63 2.11
CA SER A 78 2.26 -6.43 2.90
C SER A 78 2.37 -5.97 4.37
N SER A 79 2.17 -4.66 4.63
CA SER A 79 2.31 -4.09 5.98
C SER A 79 1.07 -4.26 6.86
N PHE A 80 -0.11 -4.32 6.27
CA PHE A 80 -1.37 -4.32 7.02
C PHE A 80 -2.09 -5.67 7.03
N PHE A 81 -1.90 -6.50 5.99
CA PHE A 81 -2.61 -7.77 5.87
C PHE A 81 -1.80 -8.98 6.32
N ASN A 82 -0.50 -8.83 6.56
CA ASN A 82 0.36 -9.91 6.99
C ASN A 82 0.73 -9.80 8.47
N THR A 83 0.83 -10.95 9.13
CA THR A 83 1.48 -11.09 10.42
C THR A 83 2.98 -11.28 10.26
N ASP A 84 3.76 -11.17 11.33
CA ASP A 84 5.21 -11.41 11.27
C ASP A 84 5.53 -12.81 10.74
N ASP A 85 4.70 -13.81 11.06
CA ASP A 85 4.88 -15.20 10.65
C ASP A 85 4.64 -15.45 9.15
N THR A 86 3.77 -14.65 8.50
CA THR A 86 3.38 -14.84 7.09
C THR A 86 4.05 -13.87 6.14
N LYS A 87 4.62 -12.78 6.66
CA LYS A 87 5.12 -11.67 5.86
C LYS A 87 6.26 -12.06 4.93
N GLU A 88 7.22 -12.84 5.40
CA GLU A 88 8.34 -13.28 4.57
C GLU A 88 7.88 -14.19 3.43
N GLU A 89 6.96 -15.12 3.72
CA GLU A 89 6.38 -16.00 2.71
C GLU A 89 5.57 -15.22 1.68
N TYR A 90 4.74 -14.27 2.14
CA TYR A 90 4.00 -13.37 1.27
C TYR A 90 4.92 -12.59 0.35
N ASN A 91 5.93 -11.94 0.89
CA ASN A 91 6.87 -11.10 0.15
C ASN A 91 7.70 -11.90 -0.87
N ALA A 92 8.02 -13.14 -0.58
CA ALA A 92 8.76 -14.03 -1.47
C ALA A 92 7.87 -14.75 -2.51
N SER A 93 6.55 -14.57 -2.47
CA SER A 93 5.61 -15.24 -3.38
C SER A 93 5.26 -14.41 -4.61
N GLU A 94 4.78 -15.08 -5.68
CA GLU A 94 4.31 -14.44 -6.90
C GLU A 94 2.82 -14.14 -6.81
N PRO A 95 2.33 -12.99 -7.35
CA PRO A 95 0.92 -12.58 -7.22
C PRO A 95 -0.09 -13.53 -7.85
N VAL A 96 0.33 -14.35 -8.81
CA VAL A 96 -0.56 -15.24 -9.56
C VAL A 96 -1.42 -16.16 -8.69
N ASN A 97 -0.90 -16.55 -7.53
CA ASN A 97 -1.57 -17.47 -6.60
C ASN A 97 -2.17 -16.76 -5.37
N ASP A 98 -2.16 -15.43 -5.33
CA ASP A 98 -2.53 -14.67 -4.12
C ASP A 98 -3.94 -14.97 -3.63
N ARG A 99 -4.92 -15.05 -4.56
CA ARG A 99 -6.29 -15.28 -4.17
C ARG A 99 -6.49 -16.66 -3.51
N GLU A 100 -5.82 -17.67 -4.03
CA GLU A 100 -5.88 -19.02 -3.47
C GLU A 100 -5.19 -19.08 -2.10
N ARG A 101 -4.03 -18.44 -1.98
CA ARG A 101 -3.17 -18.56 -0.79
C ARG A 101 -3.57 -17.64 0.35
N TRP A 102 -4.01 -16.42 0.04
CA TRP A 102 -4.10 -15.35 1.03
C TRP A 102 -5.51 -14.84 1.30
N LEU A 103 -6.52 -15.23 0.50
CA LEU A 103 -7.89 -14.73 0.66
C LEU A 103 -8.42 -14.94 2.08
N GLU A 104 -8.22 -16.11 2.66
CA GLU A 104 -8.72 -16.43 4.01
C GLU A 104 -8.07 -15.58 5.09
N MET A 105 -6.79 -15.29 4.95
CA MET A 105 -6.05 -14.40 5.87
C MET A 105 -6.61 -12.97 5.78
N PHE A 106 -6.89 -12.47 4.58
CA PHE A 106 -7.49 -11.15 4.37
C PHE A 106 -8.89 -11.07 4.99
N ILE A 107 -9.74 -12.06 4.73
CA ILE A 107 -11.07 -12.15 5.32
C ILE A 107 -11.01 -12.16 6.85
N HIS A 108 -10.13 -12.98 7.41
CA HIS A 108 -9.94 -13.05 8.87
C HIS A 108 -9.55 -11.70 9.46
N LEU A 109 -8.57 -11.02 8.86
CA LEU A 109 -8.15 -9.70 9.32
C LEU A 109 -9.29 -8.68 9.22
N MET A 110 -9.99 -8.61 8.08
CA MET A 110 -11.09 -7.67 7.86
C MET A 110 -12.24 -7.90 8.84
N GLY A 111 -12.52 -9.15 9.19
CA GLY A 111 -13.47 -9.50 10.25
C GLY A 111 -13.08 -8.92 11.61
N HIS A 112 -11.78 -8.94 11.94
CA HIS A 112 -11.27 -8.38 13.19
C HIS A 112 -11.16 -6.86 13.19
N THR A 113 -10.83 -6.25 12.06
CA THR A 113 -10.56 -4.80 11.98
C THR A 113 -11.82 -3.98 11.74
N GLY A 114 -12.72 -4.44 10.88
CA GLY A 114 -13.91 -3.70 10.46
C GLY A 114 -15.22 -4.45 10.66
N ASN A 115 -15.24 -5.57 11.39
CA ASN A 115 -16.42 -6.43 11.55
C ASN A 115 -17.07 -6.82 10.21
N TYR A 116 -16.27 -7.06 9.19
CA TYR A 116 -16.74 -7.55 7.91
C TYR A 116 -17.27 -8.99 8.03
N SER A 117 -18.40 -9.29 7.41
CA SER A 117 -18.76 -10.68 7.13
C SER A 117 -17.82 -11.24 6.06
N ARG A 118 -17.86 -12.55 5.86
CA ARG A 118 -17.08 -13.18 4.78
C ARG A 118 -17.45 -12.62 3.41
N GLU A 119 -18.74 -12.50 3.15
CA GLU A 119 -19.30 -12.01 1.89
C GLU A 119 -18.90 -10.54 1.65
N GLU A 120 -19.00 -9.71 2.69
CA GLU A 120 -18.59 -8.31 2.64
C GLU A 120 -17.08 -8.18 2.39
N SER A 121 -16.25 -9.03 3.02
CA SER A 121 -14.79 -9.05 2.80
C SER A 121 -14.47 -9.37 1.35
N ILE A 122 -15.07 -10.41 0.79
CA ILE A 122 -14.85 -10.81 -0.60
C ILE A 122 -15.29 -9.68 -1.54
N ALA A 123 -16.46 -9.11 -1.34
CA ALA A 123 -16.96 -8.02 -2.17
C ALA A 123 -16.06 -6.78 -2.13
N ALA A 124 -15.54 -6.42 -0.96
CA ALA A 124 -14.63 -5.30 -0.80
C ALA A 124 -13.26 -5.57 -1.46
N ILE A 125 -12.71 -6.78 -1.29
CA ILE A 125 -11.45 -7.20 -1.93
C ILE A 125 -11.57 -7.14 -3.46
N ASP A 126 -12.71 -7.57 -3.99
CA ASP A 126 -12.97 -7.58 -5.44
C ASP A 126 -13.19 -6.17 -5.98
N ALA A 127 -13.88 -5.30 -5.24
CA ALA A 127 -14.12 -3.90 -5.63
C ALA A 127 -12.81 -3.10 -5.75
N ASP A 128 -11.87 -3.29 -4.81
CA ASP A 128 -10.55 -2.66 -4.83
C ASP A 128 -9.54 -3.43 -5.70
N SER A 129 -9.94 -4.58 -6.28
CA SER A 129 -9.06 -5.50 -7.01
C SER A 129 -7.79 -5.86 -6.21
N LEU A 130 -7.96 -6.05 -4.89
CA LEU A 130 -6.85 -6.15 -3.94
C LEU A 130 -6.05 -7.46 -4.08
N LEU A 131 -6.69 -8.52 -4.55
CA LEU A 131 -6.06 -9.81 -4.85
C LEU A 131 -6.34 -10.24 -6.30
N PRO A 132 -5.32 -10.60 -7.07
CA PRO A 132 -3.90 -10.63 -6.70
C PRO A 132 -3.33 -9.23 -6.43
N ASP A 133 -2.30 -9.14 -5.56
CA ASP A 133 -1.65 -7.89 -5.18
C ASP A 133 -0.82 -7.30 -6.33
N VAL A 134 -1.55 -6.71 -7.26
CA VAL A 134 -1.02 -6.01 -8.44
C VAL A 134 -1.81 -4.73 -8.66
N LEU A 135 -1.12 -3.61 -8.81
CA LEU A 135 -1.76 -2.32 -9.07
C LEU A 135 -2.25 -2.27 -10.52
N SER A 136 -3.55 -2.07 -10.70
CA SER A 136 -4.15 -1.94 -12.02
C SER A 136 -4.13 -0.49 -12.48
N PHE A 137 -3.85 -0.25 -13.76
CA PHE A 137 -3.92 1.06 -14.38
C PHE A 137 -4.59 0.99 -15.76
N ASP A 138 -5.72 1.66 -15.89
CA ASP A 138 -6.41 1.89 -17.16
C ASP A 138 -6.05 3.30 -17.67
N PRO A 139 -5.25 3.43 -18.75
CA PRO A 139 -4.82 4.73 -19.25
C PRO A 139 -5.96 5.59 -19.82
N ARG A 140 -7.15 5.04 -19.97
CA ARG A 140 -8.35 5.77 -20.42
C ARG A 140 -9.07 6.50 -19.28
N LYS A 141 -8.63 6.28 -18.04
CA LYS A 141 -9.18 6.91 -16.83
C LYS A 141 -8.11 7.77 -16.17
N PRO A 142 -8.50 8.79 -15.40
CA PRO A 142 -7.56 9.54 -14.58
C PRO A 142 -6.74 8.61 -13.67
N ALA A 143 -5.44 8.87 -13.56
CA ALA A 143 -4.60 8.20 -12.60
C ALA A 143 -4.93 8.68 -11.18
N GLN A 144 -5.45 7.79 -10.37
CA GLN A 144 -5.77 8.00 -8.96
C GLN A 144 -6.03 6.63 -8.35
N TYR A 145 -5.53 6.38 -7.15
CA TYR A 145 -5.76 5.09 -6.50
C TYR A 145 -7.27 4.76 -6.39
N PRO A 146 -7.71 3.53 -6.76
CA PRO A 146 -6.94 2.34 -7.13
C PRO A 146 -6.64 2.21 -8.64
N ASN A 147 -6.97 3.17 -9.51
CA ASN A 147 -6.56 3.17 -10.92
C ASN A 147 -5.14 3.74 -11.08
N GLY A 148 -4.14 2.94 -10.79
CA GLY A 148 -2.79 3.43 -10.59
C GLY A 148 -2.68 4.22 -9.28
N ARG A 149 -1.69 5.09 -9.20
CA ARG A 149 -1.44 5.95 -8.05
C ARG A 149 -0.67 7.19 -8.49
N VAL A 150 -1.02 8.34 -7.96
CA VAL A 150 -0.22 9.57 -8.04
C VAL A 150 0.44 9.86 -6.69
N PHE A 151 1.48 10.70 -6.67
CA PHE A 151 2.22 11.02 -5.43
C PHE A 151 1.37 11.72 -4.37
N THR A 152 0.27 12.35 -4.79
CA THR A 152 -0.66 13.06 -3.90
C THR A 152 -1.76 12.18 -3.33
N ASP A 153 -1.85 10.90 -3.71
CA ASP A 153 -2.84 9.97 -3.17
C ASP A 153 -2.50 9.57 -1.74
N ASP A 154 -3.40 9.81 -0.81
CA ASP A 154 -3.30 9.31 0.55
C ASP A 154 -3.77 7.86 0.64
N VAL A 155 -2.83 6.96 0.34
CA VAL A 155 -3.10 5.53 0.31
C VAL A 155 -3.18 4.89 1.69
N ILE A 156 -2.65 5.55 2.71
CA ILE A 156 -2.74 5.06 4.10
C ILE A 156 -4.14 5.31 4.62
N ASP A 157 -4.68 6.52 4.43
CA ASP A 157 -6.06 6.84 4.79
C ASP A 157 -7.04 5.91 4.06
N HIS A 158 -6.83 5.71 2.74
CA HIS A 158 -7.64 4.75 1.98
C HIS A 158 -7.58 3.35 2.59
N ARG A 159 -6.38 2.86 2.91
CA ARG A 159 -6.19 1.51 3.48
C ARG A 159 -6.82 1.36 4.86
N LEU A 160 -6.70 2.37 5.72
CA LEU A 160 -7.31 2.34 7.04
C LEU A 160 -8.83 2.44 6.97
N ALA A 161 -9.36 3.30 6.10
CA ALA A 161 -10.80 3.35 5.85
C ALA A 161 -11.32 1.99 5.33
N PHE A 162 -10.61 1.36 4.39
CA PHE A 162 -10.92 0.02 3.90
C PHE A 162 -10.95 -1.00 5.03
N LEU A 163 -9.89 -1.10 5.82
CA LEU A 163 -9.79 -2.09 6.90
C LEU A 163 -10.80 -1.89 8.02
N THR A 164 -11.20 -0.67 8.26
CA THR A 164 -12.09 -0.31 9.39
C THR A 164 -13.52 -0.02 8.97
N LYS A 165 -13.87 -0.35 7.73
CA LYS A 165 -15.21 -0.10 7.17
C LYS A 165 -15.64 1.37 7.30
N GLY A 166 -14.68 2.29 7.12
CA GLY A 166 -14.86 3.73 7.20
C GLY A 166 -14.80 4.34 8.60
N GLU A 167 -14.62 3.54 9.64
CA GLU A 167 -14.60 4.02 11.04
C GLU A 167 -13.32 4.82 11.40
N CYS A 168 -12.21 4.57 10.70
CA CYS A 168 -10.98 5.35 10.90
C CYS A 168 -11.10 6.68 10.15
N PRO A 169 -11.07 7.83 10.84
CA PRO A 169 -11.11 9.11 10.17
C PRO A 169 -9.82 9.39 9.41
N PRO A 170 -9.84 10.24 8.36
CA PRO A 170 -8.65 10.59 7.60
C PRO A 170 -7.63 11.33 8.46
N SER A 171 -6.37 11.21 8.11
CA SER A 171 -5.25 11.84 8.83
C SER A 171 -5.25 13.36 8.73
N GLY A 172 -5.78 13.89 7.62
CA GLY A 172 -5.73 15.32 7.30
C GLY A 172 -4.35 15.84 6.91
N LEU A 173 -3.37 14.94 6.77
CA LEU A 173 -2.04 15.30 6.26
C LEU A 173 -2.12 15.80 4.82
N LYS A 174 -1.17 16.64 4.45
CA LYS A 174 -1.09 17.19 3.09
C LYS A 174 0.01 16.50 2.32
N PRO A 175 -0.14 16.34 1.00
CA PRO A 175 0.94 15.85 0.16
C PRO A 175 2.20 16.72 0.30
N HIS A 176 3.36 16.09 0.14
CA HIS A 176 4.65 16.79 0.11
C HIS A 176 4.70 17.79 -1.07
N ALA A 177 5.28 18.96 -0.83
CA ALA A 177 5.36 20.03 -1.82
C ALA A 177 6.67 19.97 -2.66
N ASP A 178 7.56 19.05 -2.36
CA ASP A 178 8.89 18.92 -2.98
C ASP A 178 8.91 18.00 -4.20
N THR A 179 7.77 17.48 -4.63
CA THR A 179 7.64 16.73 -5.88
C THR A 179 7.70 17.66 -7.10
N LEU A 180 8.29 17.16 -8.18
CA LEU A 180 8.45 17.93 -9.42
C LEU A 180 7.28 17.65 -10.40
N GLY A 181 6.92 18.65 -11.20
CA GLY A 181 5.96 18.48 -12.29
C GLY A 181 6.56 17.86 -13.56
N VAL A 182 7.85 17.53 -13.56
CA VAL A 182 8.59 16.97 -14.70
C VAL A 182 9.40 15.77 -14.25
N PHE A 183 9.73 14.86 -15.20
CA PHE A 183 10.59 13.71 -14.93
C PHE A 183 11.91 14.12 -14.24
N PRO A 184 12.38 13.43 -13.21
CA PRO A 184 11.86 12.16 -12.65
C PRO A 184 10.78 12.33 -11.59
N TYR A 185 10.12 13.46 -11.47
CA TYR A 185 9.00 13.81 -10.58
C TYR A 185 9.36 13.86 -9.08
N LEU A 186 10.53 13.43 -8.71
CA LEU A 186 11.05 13.41 -7.34
C LEU A 186 11.96 14.63 -7.12
N GLY A 187 11.83 15.26 -5.96
CA GLY A 187 12.68 16.35 -5.54
C GLY A 187 14.13 15.91 -5.25
N VAL A 188 14.96 16.88 -4.94
CA VAL A 188 16.34 16.62 -4.50
C VAL A 188 16.34 15.96 -3.11
N PRO A 189 17.33 15.11 -2.78
CA PRO A 189 17.44 14.54 -1.45
C PRO A 189 17.56 15.62 -0.38
N HIS A 190 16.92 15.39 0.77
CA HIS A 190 17.10 16.25 1.94
C HIS A 190 18.52 16.17 2.46
N GLU A 191 19.07 17.31 2.88
CA GLU A 191 20.37 17.35 3.52
C GLU A 191 20.33 16.63 4.88
N LYS A 192 21.39 15.89 5.18
CA LYS A 192 21.52 15.30 6.50
C LYS A 192 21.61 16.42 7.54
N LYS A 193 20.68 16.47 8.47
CA LYS A 193 20.85 17.28 9.68
C LYS A 193 22.01 16.70 10.47
N THR A 194 23.11 17.48 10.56
CA THR A 194 24.27 17.18 11.41
C THR A 194 23.96 17.32 12.88
#